data_551557edf07642bef1b714442ea8ceae
#
_entry.id   551557edf07642bef1b714442ea8ceae
#
_cell.length_a   1.000
_cell.length_b   1.000
_cell.length_c   1.000
_cell.angle_alpha   90.00
_cell.angle_beta   90.00
_cell.angle_gamma   90.00
#
_symmetry.space_group_name_H-M   'P 1'
#
loop_
_entity.id
_entity.type
_entity.pdbx_description
1 polymer ?
#
loop_
_entity_poly.entity_id
_entity_poly.type
_entity_poly.pdbx_seq_one_letter_code
_entity_poly.pdbx_strand_id
1 'polypeptide(L)'
;LVANATGCSSIYGGNLPTTPWAKNKDGRGPAWSNSLFEDNAEFGLGMRITADKQLAVARQLLQELKDELGEAYVKEILDAPQTLESELVTQHQRVDGLKAKLKDMHSSKAAHLLSVADQLVRRSVWLVGGDGWAYDIGYGGLDHALASGRNINILVLDTEVYSNTGGQSSKSTPTAATAKFAAGGKSGGKKDLAMQAISYGNVYVARVAFGANPQQALLAMREAEAHDGPSIILAYSHCIAHGYDLKNGLDQQHKAVASG
;
A
#
# COMPACT_ATOMS: atom_id res chain seq x y z
N LEU A 1 -5.95 -1.96 3.61
CA LEU A 1 -6.39 -0.67 3.07
C LEU A 1 -5.48 -0.30 1.89
N VAL A 2 -6.05 0.22 0.81
CA VAL A 2 -5.28 0.66 -0.35
C VAL A 2 -5.63 2.11 -0.68
N ALA A 3 -4.62 2.98 -0.64
CA ALA A 3 -4.68 4.34 -1.14
C ALA A 3 -4.07 4.37 -2.54
N ASN A 4 -4.84 4.72 -3.56
CA ASN A 4 -4.39 4.69 -4.94
C ASN A 4 -4.32 6.09 -5.53
N ALA A 5 -3.18 6.44 -6.12
CA ALA A 5 -3.02 7.66 -6.88
C ALA A 5 -3.77 7.55 -8.20
N THR A 6 -4.63 8.52 -8.50
CA THR A 6 -5.36 8.57 -9.76
C THR A 6 -4.40 8.55 -10.95
N GLY A 7 -4.63 7.65 -11.91
CA GLY A 7 -3.77 7.43 -13.06
C GLY A 7 -4.03 6.06 -13.69
N CYS A 8 -3.03 5.45 -14.34
CA CYS A 8 -3.19 4.11 -14.93
C CYS A 8 -3.52 3.04 -13.89
N SER A 9 -3.01 3.14 -12.67
CA SER A 9 -3.37 2.25 -11.57
C SER A 9 -4.87 2.27 -11.24
N SER A 10 -5.56 3.40 -11.41
CA SER A 10 -7.01 3.50 -11.29
C SER A 10 -7.76 2.72 -12.36
N ILE A 11 -7.21 2.65 -13.57
CA ILE A 11 -7.80 1.90 -14.69
C ILE A 11 -7.63 0.40 -14.48
N TYR A 12 -6.46 -0.04 -14.01
CA TYR A 12 -6.18 -1.47 -13.81
C TYR A 12 -6.89 -2.06 -12.60
N GLY A 13 -7.02 -1.31 -11.53
CA GLY A 13 -7.46 -1.85 -10.27
C GLY A 13 -8.44 -1.01 -9.47
N GLY A 14 -8.54 0.28 -9.73
CA GLY A 14 -9.35 1.22 -8.96
C GLY A 14 -10.54 1.80 -9.71
N ASN A 15 -10.84 1.32 -10.91
CA ASN A 15 -11.91 1.86 -11.75
C ASN A 15 -13.26 1.23 -11.38
N LEU A 16 -13.90 1.78 -10.38
CA LEU A 16 -15.25 1.36 -9.96
C LEU A 16 -16.31 1.76 -10.99
N PRO A 17 -17.35 0.94 -11.20
CA PRO A 17 -17.66 -0.35 -10.56
C PRO A 17 -17.02 -1.56 -11.24
N THR A 18 -16.16 -1.38 -12.22
CA THR A 18 -15.58 -2.46 -13.04
C THR A 18 -14.37 -3.13 -12.40
N THR A 19 -13.91 -2.65 -11.26
CA THR A 19 -12.77 -3.20 -10.54
C THR A 19 -13.06 -4.63 -10.08
N PRO A 20 -12.27 -5.64 -10.50
CA PRO A 20 -12.52 -7.04 -10.23
C PRO A 20 -12.04 -7.46 -8.84
N TRP A 21 -12.33 -6.67 -7.82
CA TRP A 21 -11.96 -7.00 -6.45
C TRP A 21 -12.77 -8.18 -5.96
N ALA A 22 -12.08 -9.27 -5.72
CA ALA A 22 -12.66 -10.45 -5.15
C ALA A 22 -12.85 -10.29 -3.64
N LYS A 23 -13.86 -10.95 -3.12
CA LYS A 23 -14.01 -11.20 -1.69
C LYS A 23 -13.67 -12.65 -1.42
N ASN A 24 -13.11 -12.92 -0.24
CA ASN A 24 -12.92 -14.28 0.23
C ASN A 24 -14.27 -14.91 0.61
N LYS A 25 -14.26 -16.19 1.04
CA LYS A 25 -15.45 -16.93 1.47
C LYS A 25 -16.23 -16.25 2.61
N ASP A 26 -15.56 -15.41 3.40
CA ASP A 26 -16.12 -14.67 4.52
C ASP A 26 -16.65 -13.30 4.13
N GLY A 27 -16.70 -13.00 2.82
CA GLY A 27 -17.15 -11.72 2.28
C GLY A 27 -16.18 -10.56 2.49
N ARG A 28 -14.94 -10.81 2.88
CA ARG A 28 -13.91 -9.80 3.12
C ARG A 28 -13.03 -9.60 1.89
N GLY A 29 -12.63 -8.36 1.66
CA GLY A 29 -11.77 -7.97 0.56
C GLY A 29 -11.08 -6.64 0.84
N PRO A 30 -10.23 -6.13 -0.09
CA PRO A 30 -9.52 -4.88 0.09
C PRO A 30 -10.49 -3.70 0.14
N ALA A 31 -10.22 -2.76 1.05
CA ALA A 31 -10.83 -1.43 1.01
C ALA A 31 -9.92 -0.52 0.18
N TRP A 32 -10.41 -0.09 -0.97
CA TRP A 32 -9.70 0.70 -1.95
C TRP A 32 -10.28 2.10 -2.06
N SER A 33 -9.44 3.12 -2.01
CA SER A 33 -9.84 4.51 -2.24
C SER A 33 -8.84 5.22 -3.15
N ASN A 34 -9.37 5.97 -4.11
CA ASN A 34 -8.58 6.82 -4.98
C ASN A 34 -8.46 8.22 -4.37
N SER A 35 -7.26 8.78 -4.45
CA SER A 35 -6.99 10.20 -4.26
C SER A 35 -6.51 10.83 -5.56
N LEU A 36 -6.26 12.13 -5.56
CA LEU A 36 -5.52 12.78 -6.63
C LEU A 36 -4.07 12.27 -6.63
N PHE A 37 -3.42 12.24 -7.81
CA PHE A 37 -2.08 11.64 -7.89
C PHE A 37 -1.01 12.50 -7.18
N GLU A 38 -1.28 13.77 -6.95
CA GLU A 38 -0.40 14.69 -6.24
C GLU A 38 -0.40 14.51 -4.72
N ASP A 39 -1.47 13.98 -4.11
CA ASP A 39 -1.65 13.92 -2.65
C ASP A 39 -1.78 12.49 -2.07
N ASN A 40 -1.56 11.48 -2.88
CA ASN A 40 -1.82 10.09 -2.47
C ASN A 40 -0.97 9.62 -1.29
N ALA A 41 0.25 10.15 -1.15
CA ALA A 41 1.12 9.77 -0.05
C ALA A 41 0.56 10.26 1.29
N GLU A 42 0.10 11.50 1.34
CA GLU A 42 -0.53 12.11 2.51
C GLU A 42 -1.86 11.45 2.83
N PHE A 43 -2.64 11.13 1.80
CA PHE A 43 -3.90 10.41 1.94
C PHE A 43 -3.70 9.01 2.54
N GLY A 44 -2.74 8.25 2.03
CA GLY A 44 -2.40 6.92 2.55
C GLY A 44 -1.79 6.96 3.95
N LEU A 45 -0.95 7.96 4.24
CA LEU A 45 -0.44 8.20 5.59
C LEU A 45 -1.58 8.53 6.56
N GLY A 46 -2.56 9.32 6.12
CA GLY A 46 -3.78 9.61 6.88
C GLY A 46 -4.58 8.35 7.22
N MET A 47 -4.71 7.41 6.27
CA MET A 47 -5.32 6.10 6.54
C MET A 47 -4.57 5.32 7.64
N ARG A 48 -3.23 5.31 7.61
CA ARG A 48 -2.41 4.65 8.63
C ARG A 48 -2.60 5.29 9.99
N ILE A 49 -2.50 6.61 10.06
CA ILE A 49 -2.69 7.36 11.31
C ILE A 49 -4.08 7.11 11.91
N THR A 50 -5.10 7.11 11.07
CA THR A 50 -6.49 6.83 11.50
C THR A 50 -6.61 5.41 12.05
N ALA A 51 -6.07 4.42 11.35
CA ALA A 51 -6.10 3.03 11.81
C ALA A 51 -5.37 2.86 13.15
N ASP A 52 -4.20 3.49 13.32
CA ASP A 52 -3.43 3.45 14.57
C ASP A 52 -4.20 4.10 15.73
N LYS A 53 -4.83 5.25 15.50
CA LYS A 53 -5.62 5.94 16.53
C LYS A 53 -6.85 5.15 16.93
N GLN A 54 -7.58 4.60 15.97
CA GLN A 54 -8.75 3.77 16.25
C GLN A 54 -8.37 2.47 16.98
N LEU A 55 -7.24 1.85 16.61
CA LEU A 55 -6.69 0.70 17.34
C LEU A 55 -6.36 1.05 18.80
N ALA A 56 -5.71 2.20 19.02
CA ALA A 56 -5.39 2.66 20.36
C ALA A 56 -6.66 2.87 21.23
N VAL A 57 -7.70 3.49 20.66
CA VAL A 57 -9.01 3.64 21.30
C VAL A 57 -9.66 2.28 21.59
N ALA A 58 -9.66 1.36 20.62
CA ALA A 58 -10.23 0.03 20.81
C ALA A 58 -9.52 -0.74 21.93
N ARG A 59 -8.19 -0.69 21.99
CA ARG A 59 -7.39 -1.30 23.05
C ARG A 59 -7.68 -0.70 24.43
N GLN A 60 -7.77 0.63 24.49
CA GLN A 60 -8.10 1.33 25.74
C GLN A 60 -9.49 0.92 26.25
N LEU A 61 -10.51 1.00 25.39
CA LEU A 61 -11.89 0.64 25.77
C LEU A 61 -12.01 -0.83 26.17
N LEU A 62 -11.30 -1.73 25.46
CA LEU A 62 -11.27 -3.15 25.80
C LEU A 62 -10.65 -3.37 27.18
N GLN A 63 -9.59 -2.64 27.50
CA GLN A 63 -8.95 -2.71 28.82
C GLN A 63 -9.83 -2.11 29.93
N GLU A 64 -10.58 -1.05 29.64
CA GLU A 64 -11.52 -0.44 30.59
C GLU A 64 -12.73 -1.34 30.90
N LEU A 65 -13.10 -2.23 29.99
CA LEU A 65 -14.21 -3.20 30.12
C LEU A 65 -13.73 -4.58 30.58
N LYS A 66 -12.48 -4.73 31.04
CA LYS A 66 -11.89 -6.01 31.42
C LYS A 66 -12.63 -6.76 32.51
N ASP A 67 -13.18 -6.03 33.49
CA ASP A 67 -13.89 -6.65 34.64
C ASP A 67 -15.25 -7.21 34.18
N GLU A 68 -15.89 -6.60 33.17
CA GLU A 68 -17.18 -7.04 32.62
C GLU A 68 -17.02 -8.15 31.59
N LEU A 69 -15.94 -8.12 30.79
CA LEU A 69 -15.65 -9.08 29.75
C LEU A 69 -14.85 -10.30 30.21
N GLY A 70 -14.14 -10.16 31.33
CA GLY A 70 -13.20 -11.13 31.87
C GLY A 70 -11.75 -10.87 31.45
N GLU A 71 -10.85 -10.74 32.42
CA GLU A 71 -9.44 -10.36 32.22
C GLU A 71 -8.71 -11.31 31.25
N ALA A 72 -8.92 -12.62 31.40
CA ALA A 72 -8.30 -13.62 30.54
C ALA A 72 -8.73 -13.47 29.08
N TYR A 73 -10.00 -13.17 28.82
CA TYR A 73 -10.53 -12.95 27.49
C TYR A 73 -9.98 -11.68 26.83
N VAL A 74 -9.90 -10.59 27.59
CA VAL A 74 -9.31 -9.33 27.14
C VAL A 74 -7.83 -9.52 26.78
N LYS A 75 -7.09 -10.22 27.65
CA LYS A 75 -5.68 -10.53 27.40
C LYS A 75 -5.49 -11.39 26.14
N GLU A 76 -6.33 -12.39 25.93
CA GLU A 76 -6.28 -13.22 24.73
C GLU A 76 -6.41 -12.41 23.43
N ILE A 77 -7.27 -11.38 23.42
CA ILE A 77 -7.45 -10.50 22.26
C ILE A 77 -6.26 -9.55 22.07
N LEU A 78 -5.75 -8.97 23.17
CA LEU A 78 -4.69 -7.95 23.12
C LEU A 78 -3.31 -8.51 22.78
N ASP A 79 -3.01 -9.72 23.27
CA ASP A 79 -1.71 -10.39 23.11
C ASP A 79 -1.68 -11.34 21.91
N ALA A 80 -2.77 -11.43 21.15
CA ALA A 80 -2.87 -12.33 20.01
C ALA A 80 -1.81 -12.03 18.95
N PRO A 81 -1.02 -13.03 18.51
CA PRO A 81 -0.15 -12.85 17.37
C PRO A 81 -0.99 -12.64 16.11
N GLN A 82 -0.51 -11.79 15.19
CA GLN A 82 -1.21 -11.42 13.96
C GLN A 82 -0.23 -11.30 12.79
N THR A 83 0.71 -12.24 12.69
CA THR A 83 1.72 -12.27 11.63
C THR A 83 1.31 -13.19 10.49
N LEU A 84 0.75 -14.36 10.83
CA LEU A 84 0.30 -15.34 9.87
C LEU A 84 -1.18 -15.20 9.54
N GLU A 85 -1.58 -15.62 8.33
CA GLU A 85 -2.98 -15.59 7.91
C GLU A 85 -3.88 -16.38 8.86
N SER A 86 -3.44 -17.54 9.34
CA SER A 86 -4.18 -18.35 10.32
C SER A 86 -4.42 -17.61 11.65
N GLU A 87 -3.44 -16.81 12.08
CA GLU A 87 -3.55 -15.99 13.30
C GLU A 87 -4.54 -14.84 13.10
N LEU A 88 -4.51 -14.20 11.91
CA LEU A 88 -5.49 -13.18 11.54
C LEU A 88 -6.92 -13.73 11.48
N VAL A 89 -7.11 -14.93 10.91
CA VAL A 89 -8.41 -15.62 10.91
C VAL A 89 -8.90 -15.86 12.34
N THR A 90 -8.03 -16.35 13.22
CA THR A 90 -8.37 -16.58 14.61
C THR A 90 -8.71 -15.27 15.35
N GLN A 91 -7.95 -14.19 15.09
CA GLN A 91 -8.22 -12.88 15.67
C GLN A 91 -9.56 -12.31 15.19
N HIS A 92 -9.91 -12.49 13.92
CA HIS A 92 -11.25 -12.14 13.43
C HIS A 92 -12.36 -12.85 14.21
N GLN A 93 -12.21 -14.16 14.46
CA GLN A 93 -13.19 -14.93 15.23
C GLN A 93 -13.32 -14.40 16.67
N ARG A 94 -12.20 -14.04 17.33
CA ARG A 94 -12.22 -13.41 18.66
C ARG A 94 -12.97 -12.08 18.65
N VAL A 95 -12.70 -11.24 17.65
CA VAL A 95 -13.35 -9.93 17.50
C VAL A 95 -14.84 -10.08 17.18
N ASP A 96 -15.24 -11.05 16.37
CA ASP A 96 -16.65 -11.34 16.11
C ASP A 96 -17.36 -11.82 17.39
N GLY A 97 -16.71 -12.66 18.21
CA GLY A 97 -17.20 -13.05 19.53
C GLY A 97 -17.29 -11.87 20.50
N LEU A 98 -16.31 -10.97 20.49
CA LEU A 98 -16.35 -9.73 21.27
C LEU A 98 -17.54 -8.86 20.87
N LYS A 99 -17.74 -8.65 19.58
CA LYS A 99 -18.86 -7.85 19.05
C LYS A 99 -20.22 -8.43 19.46
N ALA A 100 -20.35 -9.75 19.51
CA ALA A 100 -21.57 -10.40 19.99
C ALA A 100 -21.81 -10.06 21.48
N LYS A 101 -20.80 -10.20 22.35
CA LYS A 101 -20.91 -9.84 23.78
C LYS A 101 -21.24 -8.35 23.98
N LEU A 102 -20.58 -7.45 23.22
CA LEU A 102 -20.78 -6.01 23.35
C LEU A 102 -22.20 -5.55 23.00
N LYS A 103 -22.88 -6.25 22.09
CA LYS A 103 -24.28 -5.96 21.73
C LYS A 103 -25.26 -6.15 22.89
N ASP A 104 -24.96 -7.06 23.80
CA ASP A 104 -25.79 -7.36 24.96
C ASP A 104 -25.46 -6.44 26.17
N MET A 105 -24.42 -5.62 26.05
CA MET A 105 -23.99 -4.68 27.08
C MET A 105 -24.63 -3.28 26.86
N HIS A 106 -25.32 -2.77 27.86
CA HIS A 106 -26.05 -1.50 27.78
C HIS A 106 -25.23 -0.31 28.30
N SER A 107 -23.94 -0.23 27.92
CA SER A 107 -23.07 0.90 28.33
C SER A 107 -22.59 1.70 27.10
N SER A 108 -22.34 3.00 27.28
CA SER A 108 -21.79 3.85 26.22
C SER A 108 -20.39 3.42 25.81
N LYS A 109 -19.60 2.89 26.73
CA LYS A 109 -18.27 2.33 26.45
C LYS A 109 -18.36 1.08 25.57
N ALA A 110 -19.29 0.18 25.85
CA ALA A 110 -19.50 -1.02 25.02
C ALA A 110 -19.96 -0.64 23.61
N ALA A 111 -20.87 0.32 23.48
CA ALA A 111 -21.30 0.82 22.19
C ALA A 111 -20.16 1.48 21.40
N HIS A 112 -19.30 2.25 22.07
CA HIS A 112 -18.11 2.85 21.45
C HIS A 112 -17.11 1.77 21.02
N LEU A 113 -16.79 0.80 21.90
CA LEU A 113 -15.91 -0.31 21.52
C LEU A 113 -16.47 -1.12 20.35
N LEU A 114 -17.77 -1.38 20.34
CA LEU A 114 -18.43 -2.08 19.23
C LEU A 114 -18.19 -1.38 17.89
N SER A 115 -18.20 -0.04 17.87
CA SER A 115 -17.98 0.76 16.64
C SER A 115 -16.55 0.69 16.11
N VAL A 116 -15.55 0.42 16.96
CA VAL A 116 -14.13 0.37 16.60
C VAL A 116 -13.49 -1.02 16.76
N ALA A 117 -14.26 -2.03 17.15
CA ALA A 117 -13.74 -3.36 17.49
C ALA A 117 -12.98 -4.03 16.33
N ASP A 118 -13.39 -3.78 15.09
CA ASP A 118 -12.72 -4.32 13.89
C ASP A 118 -11.28 -3.82 13.74
N GLN A 119 -10.89 -2.76 14.45
CA GLN A 119 -9.51 -2.27 14.46
C GLN A 119 -8.57 -3.11 15.33
N LEU A 120 -9.09 -4.00 16.17
CA LEU A 120 -8.30 -4.97 16.94
C LEU A 120 -7.67 -6.06 16.06
N VAL A 121 -8.08 -6.16 14.80
CA VAL A 121 -7.41 -6.98 13.80
C VAL A 121 -6.40 -6.13 13.03
N ARG A 122 -5.16 -6.62 12.89
CA ARG A 122 -4.07 -5.94 12.15
C ARG A 122 -4.53 -5.55 10.74
N ARG A 123 -4.22 -4.33 10.35
CA ARG A 123 -4.51 -3.79 9.01
C ARG A 123 -3.22 -3.40 8.30
N SER A 124 -3.05 -3.94 7.12
CA SER A 124 -2.03 -3.51 6.17
C SER A 124 -2.52 -2.27 5.42
N VAL A 125 -1.60 -1.33 5.16
CA VAL A 125 -1.89 -0.09 4.41
C VAL A 125 -0.91 0.01 3.25
N TRP A 126 -1.45 0.00 2.03
CA TRP A 126 -0.71 0.11 0.79
C TRP A 126 -1.02 1.43 0.09
N LEU A 127 0.02 2.11 -0.35
CA LEU A 127 -0.04 3.30 -1.19
C LEU A 127 0.43 2.88 -2.59
N VAL A 128 -0.42 3.06 -3.59
CA VAL A 128 -0.12 2.61 -4.96
C VAL A 128 -0.21 3.79 -5.90
N GLY A 129 0.77 3.95 -6.79
CA GLY A 129 0.74 4.99 -7.80
C GLY A 129 1.85 4.87 -8.83
N GLY A 130 1.82 5.73 -9.83
CA GLY A 130 2.80 5.77 -10.91
C GLY A 130 4.00 6.65 -10.61
N ASP A 131 4.91 6.69 -11.56
CA ASP A 131 6.16 7.47 -11.46
C ASP A 131 5.92 9.00 -11.42
N GLY A 132 4.92 9.52 -12.10
CA GLY A 132 4.57 10.94 -12.01
C GLY A 132 4.20 11.38 -10.60
N TRP A 133 3.49 10.54 -9.87
CA TRP A 133 3.26 10.74 -8.44
C TRP A 133 4.55 10.64 -7.63
N ALA A 134 5.24 9.50 -7.73
CA ALA A 134 6.32 9.17 -6.81
C ALA A 134 7.62 9.96 -7.08
N TYR A 135 7.93 10.28 -8.33
CA TYR A 135 9.17 10.96 -8.71
C TYR A 135 9.04 12.47 -8.84
N ASP A 136 7.84 12.97 -9.12
CA ASP A 136 7.58 14.36 -9.45
C ASP A 136 6.63 15.04 -8.46
N ILE A 137 5.34 15.16 -8.82
CA ILE A 137 4.42 16.07 -8.13
C ILE A 137 4.08 15.62 -6.70
N GLY A 138 3.98 14.32 -6.45
CA GLY A 138 3.68 13.77 -5.12
C GLY A 138 4.91 13.43 -4.29
N TYR A 139 6.13 13.74 -4.78
CA TYR A 139 7.35 13.32 -4.09
C TYR A 139 7.49 13.92 -2.68
N GLY A 140 7.10 15.16 -2.48
CA GLY A 140 7.19 15.79 -1.15
C GLY A 140 6.36 15.09 -0.08
N GLY A 141 5.15 14.66 -0.44
CA GLY A 141 4.31 13.84 0.44
C GLY A 141 4.86 12.43 0.64
N LEU A 142 5.40 11.83 -0.42
CA LEU A 142 6.05 10.52 -0.35
C LEU A 142 7.27 10.54 0.57
N ASP A 143 8.11 11.56 0.45
CA ASP A 143 9.27 11.79 1.30
C ASP A 143 8.85 11.90 2.78
N HIS A 144 7.83 12.70 3.07
CA HIS A 144 7.27 12.83 4.42
C HIS A 144 6.69 11.51 4.95
N ALA A 145 5.99 10.74 4.11
CA ALA A 145 5.44 9.45 4.48
C ALA A 145 6.53 8.44 4.86
N LEU A 146 7.62 8.38 4.09
CA LEU A 146 8.80 7.57 4.41
C LEU A 146 9.48 8.04 5.70
N ALA A 147 9.67 9.35 5.86
CA ALA A 147 10.28 9.95 7.05
C ALA A 147 9.46 9.71 8.33
N SER A 148 8.16 9.47 8.21
CA SER A 148 7.27 9.24 9.36
C SER A 148 7.60 7.99 10.17
N GLY A 149 8.34 7.04 9.61
CA GLY A 149 8.68 5.75 10.22
C GLY A 149 7.48 4.83 10.45
N ARG A 150 6.28 5.16 9.94
CA ARG A 150 5.08 4.37 10.14
C ARG A 150 5.05 3.14 9.24
N ASN A 151 4.40 2.10 9.72
CA ASN A 151 4.22 0.84 8.97
C ASN A 151 3.23 1.05 7.81
N ILE A 152 3.76 1.42 6.66
CA ILE A 152 3.08 1.61 5.38
C ILE A 152 3.87 0.93 4.27
N ASN A 153 3.17 0.36 3.30
CA ASN A 153 3.75 -0.25 2.13
C ASN A 153 3.48 0.63 0.90
N ILE A 154 4.49 0.95 0.15
CA ILE A 154 4.41 1.82 -1.03
C ILE A 154 4.78 1.01 -2.26
N LEU A 155 3.88 0.96 -3.24
CA LEU A 155 4.11 0.33 -4.54
C LEU A 155 4.12 1.40 -5.63
N VAL A 156 5.29 1.63 -6.21
CA VAL A 156 5.46 2.54 -7.35
C VAL A 156 5.45 1.73 -8.65
N LEU A 157 4.47 1.99 -9.49
CA LEU A 157 4.40 1.43 -10.85
C LEU A 157 5.23 2.32 -11.77
N ASP A 158 6.52 1.99 -11.87
CA ASP A 158 7.52 2.79 -12.59
C ASP A 158 7.47 2.49 -14.08
N THR A 159 6.64 3.23 -14.82
CA THR A 159 6.52 3.16 -16.28
C THR A 159 7.49 4.08 -17.02
N GLU A 160 8.27 4.88 -16.27
CA GLU A 160 9.27 5.83 -16.79
C GLU A 160 8.70 6.98 -17.61
N VAL A 161 7.37 7.15 -17.62
CA VAL A 161 6.64 8.24 -18.27
C VAL A 161 5.34 8.54 -17.54
N TYR A 162 4.80 9.74 -17.68
CA TYR A 162 3.40 10.03 -17.31
C TYR A 162 2.45 9.27 -18.25
N SER A 163 2.07 8.07 -17.89
CA SER A 163 1.32 7.16 -18.77
C SER A 163 -0.07 7.68 -19.09
N ASN A 164 -0.88 7.94 -18.07
CA ASN A 164 -2.31 8.25 -18.23
C ASN A 164 -2.56 9.60 -18.93
N THR A 165 -1.68 10.56 -18.76
CA THR A 165 -1.76 11.89 -19.38
C THR A 165 -1.23 11.91 -20.82
N GLY A 166 -0.61 10.83 -21.26
CA GLY A 166 -0.25 10.63 -22.67
C GLY A 166 1.24 10.48 -22.98
N GLY A 167 2.08 10.07 -22.03
CA GLY A 167 3.47 9.70 -22.28
C GLY A 167 4.46 10.86 -22.19
N GLN A 168 4.23 11.81 -21.30
CA GLN A 168 5.20 12.90 -21.02
C GLN A 168 6.38 12.36 -20.22
N SER A 169 7.55 13.00 -20.40
CA SER A 169 8.72 12.66 -19.59
C SER A 169 8.51 13.01 -18.12
N SER A 170 8.95 12.12 -17.24
CA SER A 170 9.00 12.30 -15.78
C SER A 170 10.46 12.36 -15.30
N LYS A 171 10.68 12.57 -14.00
CA LYS A 171 12.00 12.39 -13.40
C LYS A 171 12.46 10.93 -13.39
N SER A 172 11.53 9.98 -13.61
CA SER A 172 11.86 8.57 -13.80
C SER A 172 12.34 8.23 -15.21
N THR A 173 12.06 9.07 -16.21
CA THR A 173 12.48 8.82 -17.59
C THR A 173 14.02 8.79 -17.68
N PRO A 174 14.63 7.73 -18.27
CA PRO A 174 16.08 7.61 -18.40
C PRO A 174 16.68 8.70 -19.30
N THR A 175 17.98 8.93 -19.16
CA THR A 175 18.75 9.80 -20.07
C THR A 175 18.61 9.32 -21.51
N ALA A 176 18.47 10.25 -22.44
CA ALA A 176 18.31 10.05 -23.88
C ALA A 176 17.01 9.35 -24.31
N ALA A 177 16.17 8.88 -23.39
CA ALA A 177 14.86 8.33 -23.74
C ALA A 177 13.94 9.41 -24.32
N THR A 178 13.25 9.08 -25.39
CA THR A 178 12.27 9.96 -26.04
C THR A 178 10.91 9.83 -25.37
N ALA A 179 10.27 10.96 -25.11
CA ALA A 179 8.91 11.04 -24.58
C ALA A 179 8.29 12.38 -25.00
N LYS A 180 7.00 12.59 -24.74
CA LYS A 180 6.43 13.94 -24.91
C LYS A 180 7.18 14.93 -24.00
N PHE A 181 7.44 16.12 -24.52
CA PHE A 181 8.32 17.17 -23.96
C PHE A 181 9.81 16.80 -23.88
N ALA A 182 10.20 15.65 -24.44
CA ALA A 182 11.58 15.22 -24.60
C ALA A 182 11.77 14.51 -25.95
N ALA A 183 11.31 15.12 -27.04
CA ALA A 183 11.36 14.53 -28.40
C ALA A 183 12.79 14.28 -28.92
N GLY A 184 13.75 15.10 -28.48
CA GLY A 184 15.18 14.93 -28.78
C GLY A 184 15.93 14.04 -27.76
N GLY A 185 15.20 13.38 -26.89
CA GLY A 185 15.78 12.64 -25.77
C GLY A 185 15.90 13.49 -24.49
N LYS A 186 15.62 12.89 -23.35
CA LYS A 186 15.76 13.57 -22.06
C LYS A 186 17.24 13.84 -21.77
N SER A 187 17.58 15.09 -21.46
CA SER A 187 18.94 15.52 -21.16
C SER A 187 19.43 15.17 -19.74
N GLY A 188 18.50 15.10 -18.79
CA GLY A 188 18.83 14.79 -17.39
C GLY A 188 18.75 13.30 -17.07
N GLY A 189 19.45 12.87 -16.01
CA GLY A 189 19.40 11.51 -15.51
C GLY A 189 18.07 11.14 -14.87
N LYS A 190 17.83 9.82 -14.71
CA LYS A 190 16.75 9.29 -13.90
C LYS A 190 17.02 9.60 -12.44
N LYS A 191 16.02 10.14 -11.73
CA LYS A 191 16.08 10.32 -10.27
C LYS A 191 16.19 8.96 -9.60
N ASP A 192 17.14 8.78 -8.71
CA ASP A 192 17.28 7.54 -7.94
C ASP A 192 16.42 7.58 -6.67
N LEU A 193 15.15 7.23 -6.80
CA LEU A 193 14.20 7.21 -5.70
C LEU A 193 14.56 6.13 -4.66
N ALA A 194 15.16 5.01 -5.11
CA ALA A 194 15.58 3.95 -4.19
C ALA A 194 16.69 4.44 -3.24
N MET A 195 17.72 5.10 -3.78
CA MET A 195 18.81 5.64 -2.95
C MET A 195 18.32 6.72 -1.99
N GLN A 196 17.35 7.53 -2.40
CA GLN A 196 16.74 8.52 -1.51
C GLN A 196 16.00 7.83 -0.35
N ALA A 197 15.24 6.77 -0.63
CA ALA A 197 14.55 5.99 0.40
C ALA A 197 15.55 5.26 1.32
N ILE A 198 16.63 4.68 0.78
CA ILE A 198 17.69 4.02 1.56
C ILE A 198 18.35 4.99 2.55
N SER A 199 18.45 6.27 2.21
CA SER A 199 19.09 7.27 3.07
C SER A 199 18.41 7.47 4.43
N TYR A 200 17.15 7.07 4.58
CA TYR A 200 16.45 7.07 5.87
C TYR A 200 16.94 5.99 6.84
N GLY A 201 17.57 4.92 6.33
CA GLY A 201 18.17 3.86 7.14
C GLY A 201 17.19 2.82 7.72
N ASN A 202 15.91 3.15 7.81
CA ASN A 202 14.85 2.28 8.37
C ASN A 202 13.75 1.92 7.36
N VAL A 203 13.94 2.24 6.09
CA VAL A 203 13.00 1.94 5.01
C VAL A 203 13.41 0.64 4.32
N TYR A 204 12.47 -0.31 4.18
CA TYR A 204 12.66 -1.46 3.30
C TYR A 204 12.54 -0.98 1.85
N VAL A 205 13.53 -1.31 1.01
CA VAL A 205 13.56 -0.86 -0.39
C VAL A 205 13.79 -2.05 -1.31
N ALA A 206 12.92 -2.21 -2.30
CA ALA A 206 13.09 -3.21 -3.35
C ALA A 206 12.86 -2.63 -4.74
N ARG A 207 13.61 -3.12 -5.74
CA ARG A 207 13.35 -2.92 -7.17
C ARG A 207 12.99 -4.26 -7.78
N VAL A 208 11.87 -4.31 -8.49
CA VAL A 208 11.36 -5.55 -9.08
C VAL A 208 10.89 -5.34 -10.52
N ALA A 209 10.95 -6.39 -11.31
CA ALA A 209 10.31 -6.46 -12.63
C ALA A 209 9.59 -7.81 -12.73
N PHE A 210 8.27 -7.80 -12.59
CA PHE A 210 7.45 -9.02 -12.54
C PHE A 210 7.68 -9.94 -13.75
N GLY A 211 7.76 -9.36 -14.96
CA GLY A 211 8.00 -10.14 -16.18
C GLY A 211 9.39 -10.77 -16.27
N ALA A 212 10.38 -10.25 -15.53
CA ALA A 212 11.71 -10.82 -15.49
C ALA A 212 11.82 -11.90 -14.39
N ASN A 213 11.26 -11.63 -13.22
CA ASN A 213 11.28 -12.56 -12.09
C ASN A 213 10.05 -12.40 -11.20
N PRO A 214 8.96 -13.13 -11.45
CA PRO A 214 7.74 -13.03 -10.63
C PRO A 214 7.95 -13.51 -9.19
N GLN A 215 8.88 -14.42 -8.94
CA GLN A 215 9.20 -14.91 -7.59
C GLN A 215 9.85 -13.79 -6.74
N GLN A 216 10.74 -13.02 -7.33
CA GLN A 216 11.35 -11.86 -6.68
C GLN A 216 10.28 -10.81 -6.32
N ALA A 217 9.35 -10.52 -7.22
CA ALA A 217 8.26 -9.58 -6.97
C ALA A 217 7.37 -10.04 -5.80
N LEU A 218 7.01 -11.33 -5.77
CA LEU A 218 6.25 -11.90 -4.66
C LEU A 218 7.02 -11.85 -3.33
N LEU A 219 8.31 -12.17 -3.36
CA LEU A 219 9.16 -12.12 -2.17
C LEU A 219 9.25 -10.69 -1.63
N ALA A 220 9.48 -9.70 -2.48
CA ALA A 220 9.55 -8.30 -2.09
C ALA A 220 8.24 -7.81 -1.42
N MET A 221 7.07 -8.22 -1.93
CA MET A 221 5.78 -7.89 -1.31
C MET A 221 5.64 -8.53 0.09
N ARG A 222 6.08 -9.78 0.25
CA ARG A 222 6.05 -10.48 1.54
C ARG A 222 7.01 -9.87 2.56
N GLU A 223 8.21 -9.49 2.12
CA GLU A 223 9.19 -8.83 2.97
C GLU A 223 8.72 -7.44 3.39
N ALA A 224 8.11 -6.67 2.47
CA ALA A 224 7.50 -5.39 2.79
C ALA A 224 6.39 -5.51 3.86
N GLU A 225 5.51 -6.52 3.75
CA GLU A 225 4.47 -6.79 4.75
C GLU A 225 5.04 -7.22 6.11
N ALA A 226 6.19 -7.89 6.11
CA ALA A 226 6.85 -8.35 7.33
C ALA A 226 7.68 -7.25 8.01
N HIS A 227 8.07 -6.20 7.27
CA HIS A 227 8.86 -5.10 7.80
C HIS A 227 8.03 -4.21 8.74
N ASP A 228 8.55 -3.95 9.93
CA ASP A 228 7.92 -3.04 10.90
C ASP A 228 8.42 -1.61 10.68
N GLY A 229 7.90 -0.97 9.66
CA GLY A 229 8.29 0.37 9.24
C GLY A 229 7.80 0.67 7.82
N PRO A 230 8.24 1.77 7.24
CA PRO A 230 7.89 2.11 5.86
C PRO A 230 8.64 1.21 4.88
N SER A 231 7.92 0.76 3.85
CA SER A 231 8.46 -0.06 2.77
C SER A 231 8.16 0.58 1.42
N ILE A 232 9.10 0.52 0.48
CA ILE A 232 8.89 0.98 -0.89
C ILE A 232 9.37 -0.07 -1.89
N ILE A 233 8.48 -0.43 -2.81
CA ILE A 233 8.76 -1.32 -3.93
C ILE A 233 8.65 -0.53 -5.23
N LEU A 234 9.74 -0.41 -5.96
CA LEU A 234 9.80 0.20 -7.28
C LEU A 234 9.62 -0.91 -8.31
N ALA A 235 8.41 -1.02 -8.86
CA ALA A 235 8.06 -2.05 -9.82
C ALA A 235 8.19 -1.49 -11.24
N TYR A 236 9.25 -1.87 -11.95
CA TYR A 236 9.38 -1.55 -13.37
C TYR A 236 8.16 -2.09 -14.14
N SER A 237 7.48 -1.21 -14.83
CA SER A 237 6.19 -1.51 -15.46
C SER A 237 6.21 -1.11 -16.93
N HIS A 238 5.69 -1.98 -17.79
CA HIS A 238 5.48 -1.67 -19.19
C HIS A 238 4.29 -0.71 -19.39
N CYS A 239 4.33 0.06 -20.47
CA CYS A 239 3.30 1.05 -20.80
C CYS A 239 3.04 1.12 -22.29
N ILE A 240 1.79 1.33 -22.70
CA ILE A 240 1.40 1.56 -24.08
C ILE A 240 2.11 2.79 -24.69
N ALA A 241 2.46 3.78 -23.88
CA ALA A 241 3.17 4.97 -24.31
C ALA A 241 4.59 4.68 -24.87
N HIS A 242 5.15 3.50 -24.58
CA HIS A 242 6.44 3.06 -25.14
C HIS A 242 6.35 2.59 -26.60
N GLY A 243 5.14 2.49 -27.18
CA GLY A 243 4.94 2.25 -28.62
C GLY A 243 5.12 0.80 -29.09
N TYR A 244 5.05 -0.18 -28.21
CA TYR A 244 5.05 -1.61 -28.55
C TYR A 244 3.73 -2.28 -28.21
N ASP A 245 3.47 -3.46 -28.77
CA ASP A 245 2.29 -4.26 -28.47
C ASP A 245 2.35 -4.80 -27.04
N LEU A 246 1.39 -4.44 -26.19
CA LEU A 246 1.36 -4.80 -24.76
C LEU A 246 1.35 -6.31 -24.49
N LYS A 247 0.97 -7.16 -25.47
CA LYS A 247 1.12 -8.61 -25.32
C LYS A 247 2.57 -9.05 -25.07
N ASN A 248 3.55 -8.23 -25.49
CA ASN A 248 4.97 -8.44 -25.28
C ASN A 248 5.51 -7.76 -24.00
N GLY A 249 4.63 -7.24 -23.13
CA GLY A 249 5.01 -6.43 -21.96
C GLY A 249 5.96 -7.17 -21.00
N LEU A 250 5.70 -8.44 -20.72
CA LEU A 250 6.56 -9.23 -19.86
C LEU A 250 7.94 -9.49 -20.48
N ASP A 251 8.01 -9.73 -21.79
CA ASP A 251 9.27 -9.87 -22.52
C ASP A 251 10.09 -8.59 -22.49
N GLN A 252 9.44 -7.42 -22.58
CA GLN A 252 10.13 -6.13 -22.47
C GLN A 252 10.70 -5.91 -21.08
N GLN A 253 10.00 -6.30 -20.03
CA GLN A 253 10.52 -6.26 -18.66
C GLN A 253 11.75 -7.16 -18.50
N HIS A 254 11.72 -8.37 -19.08
CA HIS A 254 12.86 -9.28 -19.08
C HIS A 254 14.09 -8.66 -19.81
N LYS A 255 13.87 -8.06 -20.98
CA LYS A 255 14.93 -7.38 -21.74
C LYS A 255 15.49 -6.18 -21.00
N ALA A 256 14.65 -5.41 -20.31
CA ALA A 256 15.09 -4.27 -19.51
C ALA A 256 16.04 -4.70 -18.40
N VAL A 257 15.72 -5.78 -17.68
CA VAL A 257 16.60 -6.35 -16.64
C VAL A 257 17.89 -6.93 -17.24
N ALA A 258 17.82 -7.61 -18.39
CA ALA A 258 18.98 -8.17 -19.06
C ALA A 258 19.95 -7.13 -19.62
N SER A 259 19.47 -5.92 -19.89
CA SER A 259 20.30 -4.80 -20.39
C SER A 259 21.02 -4.02 -19.28
N GLY A 260 20.71 -4.27 -18.01
CA GLY A 260 21.26 -3.54 -16.86
C GLY A 260 20.41 -2.33 -16.54
#